data_e304a823db293420cbe6656132daf9c9
#
_entry.id   e304a823db293420cbe6656132daf9c9
#
_cell.length_a   1.000
_cell.length_b   1.000
_cell.length_c   1.000
_cell.angle_alpha   90.00
_cell.angle_beta   90.00
_cell.angle_gamma   90.00
#
_symmetry.space_group_name_H-M   'P 1'
#
loop_
_entity.id
_entity.type
_entity.pdbx_description
1 polymer ?
#
loop_
_entity_poly.entity_id
_entity_poly.type
_entity_poly.pdbx_seq_one_letter_code
_entity_poly.pdbx_strand_id
1 'polypeptide(L)'
;LLDAPCSGTGTIRKSLKTLRIWNPLMVQRLAHTQKSLIDIAFNNLKEGGTLVYSTCSLEPEENEAVIDFLLSKYENAILEEVNLKNLKKSEPILEFEDNEYNHEIKKCLRIWPQDNDTEGFFVAKIKKL
;
A
#
# COMPACT_ATOMS: atom_id res chain seq x y z
N LEU A 1 2.66 6.70 -11.43
CA LEU A 1 3.19 6.42 -10.10
C LEU A 1 2.47 7.29 -9.08
N LEU A 2 1.95 6.67 -8.04
CA LEU A 2 1.40 7.32 -6.85
C LEU A 2 2.21 6.87 -5.64
N ASP A 3 3.25 7.63 -5.32
CA ASP A 3 3.98 7.51 -4.06
C ASP A 3 3.23 8.35 -3.02
N ALA A 4 2.38 7.68 -2.25
CA ALA A 4 1.36 8.35 -1.47
C ALA A 4 1.92 8.97 -0.17
N PRO A 5 1.42 10.14 0.26
CA PRO A 5 1.71 10.64 1.59
C PRO A 5 1.26 9.63 2.64
N CYS A 6 2.11 9.30 3.60
CA CYS A 6 1.86 8.24 4.57
C CYS A 6 2.43 8.56 5.95
N SER A 7 2.11 7.73 6.95
CA SER A 7 2.61 7.87 8.32
C SER A 7 4.12 7.65 8.45
N GLY A 8 4.73 6.96 7.49
CA GLY A 8 6.16 6.68 7.48
C GLY A 8 6.62 5.68 8.53
N THR A 9 5.74 4.82 9.04
CA THR A 9 6.09 3.82 10.08
C THR A 9 7.16 2.83 9.63
N GLY A 10 7.33 2.62 8.33
CA GLY A 10 8.42 1.83 7.77
C GLY A 10 9.80 2.49 7.87
N THR A 11 9.87 3.78 8.19
CA THR A 11 11.13 4.57 8.28
C THR A 11 11.61 4.79 9.72
N ILE A 12 11.01 4.14 10.71
CA ILE A 12 11.31 4.32 12.14
C ILE A 12 12.80 4.09 12.43
N ARG A 13 13.42 3.08 11.83
CA ARG A 13 14.85 2.81 12.04
C ARG A 13 15.76 3.95 11.55
N LYS A 14 15.31 4.78 10.62
CA LYS A 14 16.03 5.96 10.12
C LYS A 14 15.67 7.22 10.90
N SER A 15 14.43 7.33 11.36
CA SER A 15 13.93 8.51 12.07
C SER A 15 12.98 8.13 13.20
N LEU A 16 13.45 8.23 14.43
CA LEU A 16 12.63 8.02 15.63
C LEU A 16 11.56 9.10 15.83
N LYS A 17 11.63 10.21 15.08
CA LYS A 17 10.60 11.25 15.09
C LYS A 17 9.24 10.70 14.71
N THR A 18 9.19 9.72 13.83
CA THR A 18 7.95 9.05 13.41
C THR A 18 7.19 8.46 14.60
N LEU A 19 7.88 7.86 15.57
CA LEU A 19 7.26 7.31 16.78
C LEU A 19 6.62 8.40 17.66
N ARG A 20 7.19 9.60 17.68
CA ARG A 20 6.68 10.70 18.51
C ARG A 20 5.40 11.32 17.98
N ILE A 21 5.23 11.31 16.66
CA ILE A 21 4.07 11.92 16.01
C ILE A 21 2.97 10.92 15.67
N TRP A 22 3.29 9.60 15.72
CA TRP A 22 2.33 8.56 15.38
C TRP A 22 1.14 8.53 16.34
N ASN A 23 -0.06 8.42 15.78
CA ASN A 23 -1.27 8.11 16.52
C ASN A 23 -2.31 7.49 15.56
N PRO A 24 -3.29 6.71 16.07
CA PRO A 24 -4.27 6.02 15.23
C PRO A 24 -5.13 6.96 14.37
N LEU A 25 -5.47 8.14 14.89
CA LEU A 25 -6.29 9.10 14.15
C LEU A 25 -5.53 9.67 12.94
N MET A 26 -4.22 9.88 13.05
CA MET A 26 -3.37 10.27 11.93
C MET A 26 -3.38 9.20 10.83
N VAL A 27 -3.25 7.93 11.20
CA VAL A 27 -3.30 6.80 10.26
C VAL A 27 -4.63 6.76 9.52
N GLN A 28 -5.74 6.92 10.22
CA GLN A 28 -7.09 6.95 9.62
C GLN A 28 -7.26 8.10 8.64
N ARG A 29 -6.78 9.30 8.97
CA ARG A 29 -6.83 10.47 8.09
C ARG A 29 -6.00 10.27 6.83
N LEU A 30 -4.80 9.72 6.98
CA LEU A 30 -3.93 9.42 5.84
C LEU A 30 -4.53 8.34 4.95
N ALA A 31 -5.10 7.27 5.52
CA ALA A 31 -5.78 6.22 4.77
C ALA A 31 -6.96 6.79 3.94
N HIS A 32 -7.73 7.72 4.51
CA HIS A 32 -8.80 8.41 3.78
C HIS A 32 -8.26 9.24 2.61
N THR A 33 -7.19 9.99 2.84
CA THR A 33 -6.53 10.78 1.79
C THR A 33 -5.97 9.88 0.68
N GLN A 34 -5.34 8.77 1.04
CA GLN A 34 -4.78 7.80 0.09
C GLN A 34 -5.85 7.15 -0.77
N LYS A 35 -7.01 6.79 -0.18
CA LYS A 35 -8.17 6.29 -0.95
C LYS A 35 -8.68 7.30 -1.96
N SER A 36 -8.73 8.57 -1.60
CA SER A 36 -9.11 9.65 -2.52
C SER A 36 -8.08 9.84 -3.65
N LEU A 37 -6.79 9.79 -3.32
CA LEU A 37 -5.71 9.94 -4.30
C LEU A 37 -5.65 8.78 -5.28
N ILE A 38 -5.77 7.54 -4.82
CA ILE A 38 -5.74 6.37 -5.70
C ILE A 38 -6.96 6.31 -6.61
N ASP A 39 -8.12 6.77 -6.11
CA ASP A 39 -9.35 6.90 -6.88
C ASP A 39 -9.17 7.89 -8.06
N ILE A 40 -8.65 9.07 -7.78
CA ILE A 40 -8.35 10.08 -8.80
C ILE A 40 -7.32 9.57 -9.80
N ALA A 41 -6.24 8.93 -9.31
CA ALA A 41 -5.18 8.41 -10.16
C ALA A 41 -5.70 7.32 -11.10
N PHE A 42 -6.52 6.39 -10.59
CA PHE A 42 -7.10 5.31 -11.39
C PHE A 42 -8.10 5.85 -12.43
N ASN A 43 -8.94 6.82 -12.06
CA ASN A 43 -9.87 7.43 -13.00
C ASN A 43 -9.16 8.10 -14.18
N ASN A 44 -8.03 8.76 -13.94
CA ASN A 44 -7.24 9.42 -14.98
C ASN A 44 -6.32 8.48 -15.76
N LEU A 45 -6.23 7.22 -15.36
CA LEU A 45 -5.45 6.21 -16.07
C LEU A 45 -6.18 5.79 -17.36
N LYS A 46 -5.46 5.71 -18.47
CA LYS A 46 -6.01 5.18 -19.73
C LYS A 46 -6.28 3.68 -19.62
N GLU A 47 -7.21 3.17 -20.40
CA GLU A 47 -7.39 1.71 -20.60
C GLU A 47 -6.07 1.08 -21.03
N GLY A 48 -5.76 -0.08 -20.48
CA GLY A 48 -4.45 -0.74 -20.66
C GLY A 48 -3.30 -0.11 -19.89
N GLY A 49 -3.53 1.03 -19.20
CA GLY A 49 -2.52 1.71 -18.40
C GLY A 49 -2.21 0.98 -17.10
N THR A 50 -1.05 1.30 -16.53
CA THR A 50 -0.58 0.75 -15.25
C THR A 50 -0.38 1.86 -14.23
N LEU A 51 -0.94 1.67 -13.05
CA LEU A 51 -0.72 2.50 -11.87
C LEU A 51 0.14 1.72 -10.86
N VAL A 52 1.20 2.33 -10.38
CA VAL A 52 1.98 1.83 -9.25
C VAL A 52 1.66 2.69 -8.04
N TYR A 53 1.17 2.05 -6.98
CA TYR A 53 0.93 2.66 -5.68
C TYR A 53 2.02 2.24 -4.71
N SER A 54 2.59 3.18 -3.96
CA SER A 54 3.61 2.88 -2.97
C SER A 54 3.48 3.74 -1.71
N THR A 55 3.92 3.18 -0.59
CA THR A 55 4.08 3.89 0.68
C THR A 55 5.32 3.40 1.41
N CYS A 56 5.85 4.23 2.32
CA CYS A 56 6.82 3.82 3.33
C CYS A 56 6.14 3.52 4.70
N SER A 57 4.85 3.21 4.69
CA SER A 57 4.09 2.82 5.87
C SER A 57 4.06 1.30 6.03
N LEU A 58 3.99 0.84 7.28
CA LEU A 58 3.72 -0.56 7.63
C LEU A 58 2.25 -0.80 8.00
N GLU A 59 1.46 0.26 8.09
CA GLU A 59 0.06 0.20 8.51
C GLU A 59 -0.83 -0.44 7.44
N PRO A 60 -1.60 -1.50 7.76
CA PRO A 60 -2.50 -2.12 6.79
C PRO A 60 -3.57 -1.16 6.26
N GLU A 61 -4.02 -0.22 7.07
CA GLU A 61 -5.02 0.79 6.70
C GLU A 61 -4.54 1.69 5.57
N GLU A 62 -3.22 1.94 5.49
CA GLU A 62 -2.60 2.78 4.47
C GLU A 62 -2.15 1.99 3.23
N ASN A 63 -2.14 0.67 3.31
CA ASN A 63 -1.62 -0.25 2.31
C ASN A 63 -2.72 -1.16 1.75
N GLU A 64 -2.91 -2.31 2.36
CA GLU A 64 -3.86 -3.33 1.88
C GLU A 64 -5.30 -2.80 1.83
N ALA A 65 -5.73 -2.03 2.83
CA ALA A 65 -7.07 -1.46 2.86
C ALA A 65 -7.31 -0.42 1.75
N VAL A 66 -6.28 0.28 1.30
CA VAL A 66 -6.38 1.23 0.17
C VAL A 66 -6.53 0.48 -1.14
N ILE A 67 -5.80 -0.62 -1.33
CA ILE A 67 -5.91 -1.47 -2.51
C ILE A 67 -7.26 -2.19 -2.55
N ASP A 68 -7.70 -2.72 -1.41
CA ASP A 68 -9.02 -3.36 -1.27
C ASP A 68 -10.16 -2.41 -1.65
N PHE A 69 -10.10 -1.17 -1.17
CA PHE A 69 -11.04 -0.12 -1.56
C PHE A 69 -11.09 0.06 -3.08
N LEU A 70 -9.93 0.13 -3.74
CA LEU A 70 -9.86 0.31 -5.18
C LEU A 70 -10.47 -0.88 -5.94
N LEU A 71 -10.10 -2.10 -5.56
CA LEU A 71 -10.62 -3.33 -6.18
C LEU A 71 -12.12 -3.50 -5.97
N SER A 72 -12.65 -3.08 -4.81
CA SER A 72 -14.09 -3.11 -4.53
C SER A 72 -14.88 -2.10 -5.36
N LYS A 73 -14.25 -0.99 -5.72
CA LYS A 73 -14.88 0.10 -6.48
C LYS A 73 -14.84 -0.12 -7.99
N TYR A 74 -13.80 -0.76 -8.51
CA TYR A 74 -13.52 -0.86 -9.94
C TYR A 74 -13.32 -2.30 -10.38
N GLU A 75 -14.32 -2.87 -11.06
CA GLU A 75 -14.24 -4.23 -11.63
C GLU A 75 -13.14 -4.39 -12.68
N ASN A 76 -12.75 -3.29 -13.33
CA ASN A 76 -11.68 -3.26 -14.33
C ASN A 76 -10.29 -2.95 -13.76
N ALA A 77 -10.16 -2.92 -12.43
CA ALA A 77 -8.86 -2.84 -11.76
C ALA A 77 -8.36 -4.25 -11.45
N ILE A 78 -7.20 -4.60 -11.97
CA ILE A 78 -6.56 -5.88 -11.67
C ILE A 78 -5.16 -5.66 -11.10
N LEU A 79 -4.76 -6.55 -10.17
CA LEU A 79 -3.41 -6.54 -9.63
C LEU A 79 -2.49 -7.44 -10.46
N GLU A 80 -1.31 -6.93 -10.76
CA GLU A 80 -0.20 -7.67 -11.33
C GLU A 80 0.82 -8.00 -10.25
N GLU A 81 1.46 -9.16 -10.37
CA GLU A 81 2.49 -9.62 -9.42
C GLU A 81 3.67 -8.65 -9.36
N VAL A 82 4.07 -8.27 -8.15
CA VAL A 82 5.27 -7.48 -7.91
C VAL A 82 6.36 -8.38 -7.34
N ASN A 83 7.37 -8.67 -8.17
CA ASN A 83 8.54 -9.46 -7.79
C ASN A 83 9.81 -8.67 -8.04
N LEU A 84 10.59 -8.47 -6.99
CA LEU A 84 11.92 -7.87 -7.07
C LEU A 84 12.98 -8.94 -6.79
N LYS A 85 13.93 -9.06 -7.70
CA LYS A 85 15.07 -9.97 -7.53
C LYS A 85 15.91 -9.52 -6.32
N ASN A 86 16.43 -10.50 -5.58
CA ASN A 86 17.32 -10.29 -4.43
C ASN A 86 16.66 -9.55 -3.25
N LEU A 87 15.33 -9.50 -3.18
CA LEU A 87 14.58 -8.94 -2.08
C LEU A 87 13.64 -9.98 -1.49
N LYS A 88 13.72 -10.16 -0.18
CA LYS A 88 12.78 -11.04 0.54
C LYS A 88 11.44 -10.35 0.67
N LYS A 89 10.45 -10.86 -0.05
CA LYS A 89 9.07 -10.42 0.03
C LYS A 89 8.39 -11.07 1.23
N SER A 90 7.67 -10.28 2.00
CA SER A 90 6.71 -10.78 3.00
C SER A 90 5.33 -10.85 2.38
N GLU A 91 4.49 -11.73 2.90
CA GLU A 91 3.09 -11.77 2.48
C GLU A 91 2.35 -10.51 2.93
N PRO A 92 1.55 -9.90 2.05
CA PRO A 92 0.62 -8.84 2.44
C PRO A 92 -0.35 -9.33 3.50
N ILE A 93 -0.86 -8.39 4.29
CA ILE A 93 -1.83 -8.65 5.35
C ILE A 93 -3.22 -8.74 4.72
N LEU A 94 -3.85 -9.92 4.80
CA LEU A 94 -5.17 -10.15 4.22
C LEU A 94 -6.31 -10.03 5.23
N GLU A 95 -5.99 -9.96 6.51
CA GLU A 95 -6.96 -9.79 7.59
C GLU A 95 -6.36 -8.86 8.64
N PHE A 96 -7.09 -7.82 9.01
CA PHE A 96 -6.66 -6.88 10.03
C PHE A 96 -7.87 -6.33 10.80
N GLU A 97 -7.83 -6.46 12.14
CA GLU A 97 -8.96 -6.21 13.01
C GLU A 97 -10.17 -7.06 12.53
N ASP A 98 -11.32 -6.46 12.28
CA ASP A 98 -12.52 -7.16 11.81
C ASP A 98 -12.68 -7.08 10.26
N ASN A 99 -11.62 -6.73 9.52
CA ASN A 99 -11.67 -6.59 8.07
C ASN A 99 -10.90 -7.70 7.38
N GLU A 100 -11.55 -8.35 6.42
CA GLU A 100 -10.92 -9.21 5.44
C GLU A 100 -10.73 -8.45 4.12
N TYR A 101 -9.54 -8.56 3.54
CA TYR A 101 -9.20 -7.92 2.27
C TYR A 101 -9.23 -8.91 1.11
N ASN A 102 -9.35 -8.38 -0.11
CA ASN A 102 -9.38 -9.18 -1.32
C ASN A 102 -8.11 -10.04 -1.46
N HIS A 103 -8.28 -11.33 -1.74
CA HIS A 103 -7.17 -12.29 -1.87
C HIS A 103 -6.16 -11.95 -2.96
N GLU A 104 -6.56 -11.21 -3.98
CA GLU A 104 -5.65 -10.74 -5.04
C GLU A 104 -4.52 -9.84 -4.51
N ILE A 105 -4.71 -9.26 -3.32
CA ILE A 105 -3.71 -8.42 -2.64
C ILE A 105 -2.41 -9.18 -2.35
N LYS A 106 -2.41 -10.51 -2.35
CA LYS A 106 -1.20 -11.33 -2.31
C LYS A 106 -0.16 -10.97 -3.38
N LYS A 107 -0.60 -10.42 -4.50
CA LYS A 107 0.26 -9.98 -5.59
C LYS A 107 1.06 -8.73 -5.28
N CYS A 108 0.66 -7.97 -4.25
CA CYS A 108 1.39 -6.79 -3.78
C CYS A 108 2.70 -7.20 -3.10
N LEU A 109 3.60 -6.23 -2.98
CA LEU A 109 4.87 -6.39 -2.27
C LEU A 109 4.81 -5.67 -0.93
N ARG A 110 5.01 -6.42 0.15
CA ARG A 110 5.25 -5.87 1.48
C ARG A 110 6.65 -6.21 1.93
N ILE A 111 7.39 -5.22 2.40
CA ILE A 111 8.76 -5.36 2.88
C ILE A 111 8.80 -4.95 4.35
N TRP A 112 9.24 -5.87 5.21
CA TRP A 112 9.51 -5.58 6.60
C TRP A 112 10.99 -5.18 6.78
N PRO A 113 11.31 -4.20 7.64
CA PRO A 113 12.69 -3.74 7.83
C PRO A 113 13.68 -4.84 8.23
N GLN A 114 13.24 -5.79 9.05
CA GLN A 114 14.08 -6.88 9.56
C GLN A 114 14.43 -7.93 8.51
N ASP A 115 13.64 -8.05 7.44
CA ASP A 115 13.82 -9.13 6.46
C ASP A 115 14.95 -8.87 5.45
N ASN A 116 15.21 -7.58 5.15
CA ASN A 116 16.17 -7.18 4.13
C ASN A 116 17.19 -6.15 4.62
N ASP A 117 17.23 -5.86 5.91
CA ASP A 117 18.05 -4.78 6.48
C ASP A 117 17.85 -3.43 5.76
N THR A 118 16.60 -3.10 5.50
CA THR A 118 16.16 -1.89 4.80
C THR A 118 15.04 -1.18 5.56
N GLU A 119 14.51 -0.10 5.00
CA GLU A 119 13.26 0.50 5.45
C GLU A 119 12.07 -0.40 5.05
N GLY A 120 10.97 -0.28 5.78
CA GLY A 120 9.71 -0.93 5.41
C GLY A 120 9.07 -0.22 4.23
N PHE A 121 8.40 -0.99 3.37
CA PHE A 121 7.79 -0.47 2.16
C PHE A 121 6.60 -1.33 1.71
N PHE A 122 5.69 -0.71 0.96
CA PHE A 122 4.59 -1.41 0.30
C PHE A 122 4.45 -0.95 -1.14
N VAL A 123 4.24 -1.88 -2.06
CA VAL A 123 4.03 -1.59 -3.49
C VAL A 123 2.90 -2.45 -4.05
N ALA A 124 1.99 -1.81 -4.76
CA ALA A 124 0.97 -2.47 -5.56
C ALA A 124 1.07 -2.02 -7.03
N LYS A 125 0.99 -2.98 -7.94
CA LYS A 125 0.95 -2.73 -9.39
C LYS A 125 -0.45 -3.03 -9.89
N ILE A 126 -1.14 -2.01 -10.36
CA ILE A 126 -2.55 -2.06 -10.76
C ILE A 126 -2.65 -1.78 -12.26
N LYS A 127 -3.31 -2.64 -12.99
CA LYS A 127 -3.63 -2.44 -14.40
C LYS A 127 -5.10 -2.10 -14.56
N LYS A 128 -5.40 -1.13 -15.42
CA LYS A 128 -6.76 -0.80 -15.85
C LYS A 128 -7.09 -1.56 -17.11
N LEU A 129 -8.09 -2.42 -17.05
CA LEU A 129 -8.61 -3.12 -18.22
C LEU A 129 -9.46 -2.19 -19.08
#